data_650e448263060387dab3d7b93ab86197
#
_entry.id   650e448263060387dab3d7b93ab86197
#
_cell.length_a   1.000
_cell.length_b   1.000
_cell.length_c   1.000
_cell.angle_alpha   90.00
_cell.angle_beta   90.00
_cell.angle_gamma   90.00
#
_symmetry.space_group_name_H-M   'P 1'
#
loop_
_entity.id
_entity.type
_entity.pdbx_description
1 polymer ?
#
loop_
_entity_poly.entity_id
_entity_poly.type
_entity_poly.pdbx_seq_one_letter_code
_entity_poly.pdbx_strand_id
1 'polypeptide(L)'
;MNSVKPGKVWLVGAGPGDPGLITVRGRDLLAAADVVLYDALSHPALLELCPPSAELRDVGKRGGSKNPSQDWITSQLIDLAQSGRNVVRLKGGDPSLFARGAEEALALYRAGVEFEIVPGVSSVVAASAYAGIPMTHRDLSSSVTFITGSDREGKSWSPDAWKRLATATETICVLMGMQRIDAITRALIDGGRSPETPAAVVQWAARPAQRVVTAPLWRIAEASHAAGLSNPALIMVGDVVSLREELRWYDRLPLFGRRLLVPRPEHQAMGTAEAIRRRGAEPIVIASIEIGPPPDPAALRSAALGVQNYDFCLFTSANGVDRFFEALAEVGRDARAFAGCRVGAIGPKTAQALVPHGIRADLVAREFVGEALAREILEIGGVRRVLIPRALVAREELPELLRAGGMTVDVVPAYETRPAGGPHKERLLTLLREGELDVLLFTSSSTVDSLVELLGPDAAGLLSRVTLACIGPITSATAQRHRLEVAVTADTYTVEGLLDALEKHYASSVS
;
A
#
# COMPACT_ATOMS: atom_id res chain seq x y z
N MET A 1 -16.02 -16.90 -38.33
CA MET A 1 -15.66 -15.90 -37.31
C MET A 1 -15.66 -16.62 -35.98
N ASN A 2 -14.49 -16.85 -35.39
CA ASN A 2 -14.45 -17.40 -34.02
C ASN A 2 -15.05 -16.36 -33.10
N SER A 3 -16.26 -16.61 -32.58
CA SER A 3 -16.84 -15.77 -31.54
C SER A 3 -15.94 -15.86 -30.31
N VAL A 4 -15.27 -14.77 -29.96
CA VAL A 4 -14.54 -14.66 -28.69
C VAL A 4 -15.57 -14.89 -27.59
N LYS A 5 -15.32 -15.82 -26.67
CA LYS A 5 -16.19 -16.04 -25.51
C LYS A 5 -16.17 -14.75 -24.68
N PRO A 6 -17.32 -14.14 -24.38
CA PRO A 6 -17.35 -12.96 -23.51
C PRO A 6 -16.66 -13.23 -22.17
N GLY A 7 -15.93 -12.23 -21.69
CA GLY A 7 -15.39 -12.24 -20.34
C GLY A 7 -16.46 -11.93 -19.30
N LYS A 8 -16.05 -11.85 -18.03
CA LYS A 8 -16.93 -11.59 -16.89
C LYS A 8 -16.56 -10.27 -16.20
N VAL A 9 -17.55 -9.61 -15.61
CA VAL A 9 -17.34 -8.39 -14.80
C VAL A 9 -17.60 -8.71 -13.33
N TRP A 10 -16.66 -8.30 -12.46
CA TRP A 10 -16.85 -8.34 -11.02
C TRP A 10 -16.93 -6.91 -10.47
N LEU A 11 -18.06 -6.60 -9.81
CA LEU A 11 -18.25 -5.36 -9.06
C LEU A 11 -17.75 -5.60 -7.64
N VAL A 12 -16.52 -5.17 -7.35
CA VAL A 12 -15.79 -5.50 -6.12
C VAL A 12 -15.72 -4.29 -5.19
N GLY A 13 -16.10 -4.47 -3.93
CA GLY A 13 -15.93 -3.47 -2.89
C GLY A 13 -14.46 -3.35 -2.48
N ALA A 14 -13.89 -2.16 -2.63
CA ALA A 14 -12.51 -1.83 -2.25
C ALA A 14 -12.33 -1.63 -0.74
N GLY A 15 -13.42 -1.61 0.02
CA GLY A 15 -13.36 -1.18 1.41
C GLY A 15 -13.25 0.35 1.57
N PRO A 16 -13.13 0.83 2.82
CA PRO A 16 -13.27 2.25 3.17
C PRO A 16 -11.98 3.05 3.07
N GLY A 17 -10.84 2.39 2.92
CA GLY A 17 -9.54 3.07 2.89
C GLY A 17 -8.38 2.26 3.45
N ASP A 18 -8.57 1.48 4.50
CA ASP A 18 -7.58 0.50 4.94
C ASP A 18 -7.56 -0.67 3.94
N PRO A 19 -6.42 -0.93 3.24
CA PRO A 19 -6.32 -2.02 2.28
C PRO A 19 -6.48 -3.41 2.94
N GLY A 20 -6.26 -3.54 4.24
CA GLY A 20 -6.50 -4.77 5.01
C GLY A 20 -7.98 -5.13 5.15
N LEU A 21 -8.88 -4.22 4.79
CA LEU A 21 -10.34 -4.45 4.81
C LEU A 21 -10.90 -4.93 3.47
N ILE A 22 -10.07 -5.24 2.49
CA ILE A 22 -10.49 -5.95 1.27
C ILE A 22 -10.95 -7.36 1.66
N THR A 23 -12.02 -7.84 1.04
CA THR A 23 -12.42 -9.24 1.24
C THR A 23 -11.42 -10.20 0.57
N VAL A 24 -11.28 -11.41 1.11
CA VAL A 24 -10.45 -12.47 0.48
C VAL A 24 -10.86 -12.67 -0.99
N ARG A 25 -12.19 -12.72 -1.25
CA ARG A 25 -12.72 -12.83 -2.62
C ARG A 25 -12.30 -11.66 -3.51
N GLY A 26 -12.38 -10.43 -3.00
CA GLY A 26 -11.96 -9.22 -3.74
C GLY A 26 -10.47 -9.24 -4.07
N ARG A 27 -9.62 -9.62 -3.13
CA ARG A 27 -8.17 -9.78 -3.33
C ARG A 27 -7.86 -10.79 -4.43
N ASP A 28 -8.48 -11.98 -4.37
CA ASP A 28 -8.21 -13.05 -5.33
C ASP A 28 -8.65 -12.67 -6.75
N LEU A 29 -9.74 -11.89 -6.87
CA LEU A 29 -10.20 -11.37 -8.15
C LEU A 29 -9.28 -10.29 -8.72
N LEU A 30 -8.74 -9.39 -7.87
CA LEU A 30 -7.74 -8.42 -8.31
C LEU A 30 -6.49 -9.11 -8.84
N ALA A 31 -6.03 -10.17 -8.16
CA ALA A 31 -4.86 -10.96 -8.57
C ALA A 31 -5.04 -11.73 -9.89
N ALA A 32 -6.27 -11.89 -10.36
CA ALA A 32 -6.61 -12.62 -11.60
C ALA A 32 -7.22 -11.72 -12.69
N ALA A 33 -7.27 -10.40 -12.50
CA ALA A 33 -7.91 -9.48 -13.43
C ALA A 33 -7.06 -9.20 -14.68
N ASP A 34 -7.72 -9.11 -15.85
CA ASP A 34 -7.10 -8.59 -17.07
C ASP A 34 -7.17 -7.06 -17.12
N VAL A 35 -8.25 -6.48 -16.54
CA VAL A 35 -8.49 -5.03 -16.47
C VAL A 35 -9.12 -4.67 -15.14
N VAL A 36 -8.65 -3.59 -14.52
CA VAL A 36 -9.25 -3.02 -13.31
C VAL A 36 -9.66 -1.57 -13.57
N LEU A 37 -10.98 -1.30 -13.48
CA LEU A 37 -11.51 0.06 -13.45
C LEU A 37 -11.74 0.45 -11.98
N TYR A 38 -11.03 1.47 -11.48
CA TYR A 38 -11.06 1.83 -10.06
C TYR A 38 -11.48 3.26 -9.78
N ASP A 39 -12.15 3.47 -8.63
CA ASP A 39 -12.60 4.78 -8.16
C ASP A 39 -11.45 5.55 -7.48
N ALA A 40 -11.50 6.88 -7.49
CA ALA A 40 -10.54 7.76 -6.82
C ALA A 40 -10.44 7.52 -5.28
N LEU A 41 -11.46 6.95 -4.66
CA LEU A 41 -11.46 6.62 -3.23
C LEU A 41 -10.86 5.24 -2.90
N SER A 42 -10.60 4.41 -3.91
CA SER A 42 -9.89 3.13 -3.72
C SER A 42 -8.46 3.39 -3.24
N HIS A 43 -7.99 2.58 -2.29
CA HIS A 43 -6.62 2.74 -1.79
C HIS A 43 -5.61 2.24 -2.83
N PRO A 44 -4.55 3.01 -3.19
CA PRO A 44 -3.57 2.61 -4.21
C PRO A 44 -2.92 1.25 -3.97
N ALA A 45 -2.63 0.89 -2.71
CA ALA A 45 -2.05 -0.41 -2.36
C ALA A 45 -2.91 -1.63 -2.79
N LEU A 46 -4.20 -1.45 -3.08
CA LEU A 46 -5.03 -2.53 -3.64
C LEU A 46 -4.69 -2.82 -5.11
N LEU A 47 -4.18 -1.83 -5.84
CA LEU A 47 -3.76 -2.00 -7.23
C LEU A 47 -2.44 -2.79 -7.34
N GLU A 48 -1.63 -2.80 -6.28
CA GLU A 48 -0.41 -3.61 -6.17
C GLU A 48 -0.71 -5.13 -6.11
N LEU A 49 -1.97 -5.50 -5.82
CA LEU A 49 -2.43 -6.90 -5.84
C LEU A 49 -2.67 -7.43 -7.26
N CYS A 50 -2.75 -6.54 -8.24
CA CYS A 50 -3.01 -6.91 -9.63
C CYS A 50 -1.75 -7.49 -10.30
N PRO A 51 -1.89 -8.42 -11.25
CA PRO A 51 -0.74 -8.87 -12.02
C PRO A 51 -0.12 -7.71 -12.82
N PRO A 52 1.21 -7.70 -13.06
CA PRO A 52 1.87 -6.66 -13.85
C PRO A 52 1.31 -6.49 -15.27
N SER A 53 0.67 -7.52 -15.81
CA SER A 53 0.00 -7.51 -17.12
C SER A 53 -1.39 -6.88 -17.11
N ALA A 54 -1.97 -6.63 -15.93
CA ALA A 54 -3.30 -6.05 -15.82
C ALA A 54 -3.32 -4.58 -16.25
N GLU A 55 -4.31 -4.21 -17.02
CA GLU A 55 -4.55 -2.82 -17.39
C GLU A 55 -5.31 -2.11 -16.28
N LEU A 56 -4.74 -1.03 -15.74
CA LEU A 56 -5.34 -0.22 -14.66
C LEU A 56 -5.94 1.07 -15.24
N ARG A 57 -7.24 1.31 -15.04
CA ARG A 57 -7.96 2.51 -15.51
C ARG A 57 -8.56 3.29 -14.35
N ASP A 58 -8.09 4.49 -14.12
CA ASP A 58 -8.72 5.43 -13.19
C ASP A 58 -10.02 5.98 -13.81
N VAL A 59 -11.15 5.67 -13.19
CA VAL A 59 -12.47 6.18 -13.54
C VAL A 59 -13.07 7.05 -12.44
N GLY A 60 -12.23 7.41 -11.45
CA GLY A 60 -12.62 8.20 -10.30
C GLY A 60 -12.94 9.64 -10.65
N LYS A 61 -13.94 10.21 -9.97
CA LYS A 61 -14.30 11.61 -10.08
C LYS A 61 -13.37 12.44 -9.18
N ARG A 62 -12.59 13.36 -9.79
CA ARG A 62 -11.78 14.35 -9.08
C ARG A 62 -12.35 15.74 -9.32
N GLY A 63 -12.44 16.56 -8.28
CA GLY A 63 -12.96 17.93 -8.40
C GLY A 63 -12.23 18.74 -9.47
N GLY A 64 -12.96 19.42 -10.36
CA GLY A 64 -12.41 20.35 -11.34
C GLY A 64 -12.02 19.79 -12.71
N SER A 65 -11.98 18.47 -12.93
CA SER A 65 -11.72 17.87 -14.24
C SER A 65 -13.02 17.42 -14.93
N LYS A 66 -12.97 17.17 -16.26
CA LYS A 66 -14.03 16.46 -16.98
C LYS A 66 -14.13 15.04 -16.44
N ASN A 67 -14.95 14.86 -15.41
CA ASN A 67 -15.17 13.54 -14.81
C ASN A 67 -15.88 12.63 -15.81
N PRO A 68 -15.49 11.34 -15.92
CA PRO A 68 -16.21 10.38 -16.74
C PRO A 68 -17.67 10.25 -16.27
N SER A 69 -18.59 10.23 -17.22
CA SER A 69 -20.00 10.00 -16.91
C SER A 69 -20.23 8.55 -16.47
N GLN A 70 -21.29 8.30 -15.71
CA GLN A 70 -21.64 6.93 -15.33
C GLN A 70 -21.91 6.06 -16.56
N ASP A 71 -22.55 6.63 -17.58
CA ASP A 71 -22.85 5.92 -18.82
C ASP A 71 -21.57 5.52 -19.56
N TRP A 72 -20.57 6.38 -19.57
CA TRP A 72 -19.26 6.06 -20.15
C TRP A 72 -18.56 4.94 -19.37
N ILE A 73 -18.55 4.98 -18.02
CA ILE A 73 -17.97 3.90 -17.20
C ILE A 73 -18.66 2.59 -17.51
N THR A 74 -19.99 2.60 -17.58
CA THR A 74 -20.79 1.41 -17.86
C THR A 74 -20.53 0.86 -19.27
N SER A 75 -20.40 1.73 -20.29
CA SER A 75 -20.03 1.27 -21.65
C SER A 75 -18.66 0.61 -21.68
N GLN A 76 -17.66 1.17 -20.95
CA GLN A 76 -16.33 0.57 -20.85
C GLN A 76 -16.37 -0.85 -20.25
N LEU A 77 -17.18 -1.07 -19.21
CA LEU A 77 -17.35 -2.40 -18.61
C LEU A 77 -17.92 -3.41 -19.62
N ILE A 78 -18.95 -2.99 -20.37
CA ILE A 78 -19.60 -3.83 -21.38
C ILE A 78 -18.64 -4.17 -22.53
N ASP A 79 -17.99 -3.15 -23.10
CA ASP A 79 -17.10 -3.28 -24.26
C ASP A 79 -15.90 -4.21 -23.94
N LEU A 80 -15.30 -4.02 -22.75
CA LEU A 80 -14.18 -4.85 -22.30
C LEU A 80 -14.59 -6.30 -22.10
N ALA A 81 -15.73 -6.56 -21.46
CA ALA A 81 -16.21 -7.92 -21.27
C ALA A 81 -16.59 -8.58 -22.60
N GLN A 82 -17.22 -7.87 -23.53
CA GLN A 82 -17.57 -8.39 -24.85
C GLN A 82 -16.32 -8.69 -25.71
N SER A 83 -15.20 -8.01 -25.43
CA SER A 83 -13.90 -8.34 -26.05
C SER A 83 -13.20 -9.58 -25.46
N GLY A 84 -13.85 -10.27 -24.49
CA GLY A 84 -13.36 -11.50 -23.87
C GLY A 84 -12.47 -11.28 -22.63
N ARG A 85 -12.38 -10.03 -22.12
CA ARG A 85 -11.54 -9.71 -20.95
C ARG A 85 -12.29 -9.89 -19.64
N ASN A 86 -11.57 -10.34 -18.61
CA ASN A 86 -12.03 -10.41 -17.24
C ASN A 86 -11.82 -9.07 -16.56
N VAL A 87 -12.92 -8.41 -16.17
CA VAL A 87 -12.90 -7.03 -15.70
C VAL A 87 -13.27 -6.95 -14.23
N VAL A 88 -12.43 -6.32 -13.42
CA VAL A 88 -12.76 -5.93 -12.06
C VAL A 88 -13.13 -4.43 -12.03
N ARG A 89 -14.35 -4.14 -11.60
CA ARG A 89 -14.79 -2.78 -11.25
C ARG A 89 -14.59 -2.58 -9.74
N LEU A 90 -13.48 -1.96 -9.35
CA LEU A 90 -13.12 -1.72 -7.95
C LEU A 90 -13.78 -0.44 -7.44
N LYS A 91 -14.72 -0.55 -6.50
CA LYS A 91 -15.59 0.51 -6.01
C LYS A 91 -15.30 0.84 -4.55
N GLY A 92 -15.16 2.11 -4.21
CA GLY A 92 -14.96 2.52 -2.80
C GLY A 92 -16.09 2.03 -1.89
N GLY A 93 -15.74 1.49 -0.73
CA GLY A 93 -16.69 0.92 0.22
C GLY A 93 -17.30 -0.41 -0.27
N ASP A 94 -18.61 -0.45 -0.32
CA ASP A 94 -19.43 -1.58 -0.79
C ASP A 94 -20.18 -1.22 -2.08
N PRO A 95 -20.21 -2.08 -3.12
CA PRO A 95 -20.88 -1.79 -4.39
C PRO A 95 -22.40 -1.53 -4.26
N SER A 96 -23.04 -2.09 -3.25
CA SER A 96 -24.50 -2.06 -3.07
C SER A 96 -24.99 -0.90 -2.19
N LEU A 97 -24.08 -0.20 -1.47
CA LEU A 97 -24.46 0.88 -0.56
C LEU A 97 -23.97 2.25 -1.07
N PHE A 98 -24.87 3.04 -1.66
CA PHE A 98 -24.63 4.39 -2.20
C PHE A 98 -23.49 4.49 -3.24
N ALA A 99 -23.12 3.39 -3.87
CA ALA A 99 -22.02 3.28 -4.81
C ALA A 99 -22.44 3.11 -6.27
N ARG A 100 -23.74 3.17 -6.57
CA ARG A 100 -24.33 2.99 -7.92
C ARG A 100 -24.01 1.63 -8.57
N GLY A 101 -23.61 0.62 -7.80
CA GLY A 101 -23.28 -0.72 -8.33
C GLY A 101 -24.50 -1.41 -8.96
N ALA A 102 -25.71 -1.17 -8.42
CA ALA A 102 -26.94 -1.70 -9.00
C ALA A 102 -27.21 -1.16 -10.42
N GLU A 103 -26.86 0.11 -10.70
CA GLU A 103 -27.02 0.70 -12.04
C GLU A 103 -26.08 0.02 -13.03
N GLU A 104 -24.81 -0.20 -12.64
CA GLU A 104 -23.81 -0.92 -13.44
C GLU A 104 -24.23 -2.37 -13.69
N ALA A 105 -24.69 -3.08 -12.64
CA ALA A 105 -25.18 -4.47 -12.74
C ALA A 105 -26.38 -4.62 -13.68
N LEU A 106 -27.36 -3.71 -13.58
CA LEU A 106 -28.53 -3.70 -14.47
C LEU A 106 -28.14 -3.47 -15.94
N ALA A 107 -27.18 -2.62 -16.21
CA ALA A 107 -26.70 -2.38 -17.57
C ALA A 107 -25.95 -3.58 -18.15
N LEU A 108 -25.08 -4.24 -17.34
CA LEU A 108 -24.42 -5.50 -17.70
C LEU A 108 -25.43 -6.60 -18.02
N TYR A 109 -26.46 -6.76 -17.17
CA TYR A 109 -27.53 -7.72 -17.40
C TYR A 109 -28.24 -7.47 -18.73
N ARG A 110 -28.61 -6.22 -19.01
CA ARG A 110 -29.30 -5.84 -20.27
C ARG A 110 -28.41 -6.05 -21.51
N ALA A 111 -27.10 -5.95 -21.34
CA ALA A 111 -26.12 -6.21 -22.42
C ALA A 111 -25.76 -7.70 -22.56
N GLY A 112 -26.34 -8.58 -21.75
CA GLY A 112 -26.03 -10.03 -21.77
C GLY A 112 -24.62 -10.37 -21.27
N VAL A 113 -23.99 -9.50 -20.47
CA VAL A 113 -22.68 -9.70 -19.88
C VAL A 113 -22.83 -10.38 -18.52
N GLU A 114 -22.09 -11.47 -18.30
CA GLU A 114 -22.03 -12.15 -17.02
C GLU A 114 -21.35 -11.25 -15.97
N PHE A 115 -21.95 -11.14 -14.80
CA PHE A 115 -21.37 -10.36 -13.70
C PHE A 115 -21.57 -11.02 -12.34
N GLU A 116 -20.76 -10.55 -11.36
CA GLU A 116 -20.85 -10.92 -9.96
C GLU A 116 -20.67 -9.67 -9.10
N ILE A 117 -21.42 -9.57 -7.99
CA ILE A 117 -21.24 -8.50 -7.01
C ILE A 117 -20.52 -9.10 -5.80
N VAL A 118 -19.36 -8.54 -5.48
CA VAL A 118 -18.53 -8.93 -4.33
C VAL A 118 -18.60 -7.83 -3.28
N PRO A 119 -19.24 -8.07 -2.13
CA PRO A 119 -19.36 -7.09 -1.07
C PRO A 119 -18.01 -6.55 -0.59
N GLY A 120 -18.02 -5.36 -0.02
CA GLY A 120 -16.89 -4.75 0.67
C GLY A 120 -17.31 -4.15 2.01
N VAL A 121 -16.33 -3.77 2.84
CA VAL A 121 -16.63 -3.04 4.08
C VAL A 121 -17.05 -1.62 3.72
N SER A 122 -18.31 -1.28 3.97
CA SER A 122 -18.83 0.06 3.72
C SER A 122 -18.12 1.11 4.60
N SER A 123 -17.95 2.33 4.08
CA SER A 123 -17.41 3.46 4.84
C SER A 123 -18.21 3.78 6.11
N VAL A 124 -19.49 3.48 6.15
CA VAL A 124 -20.32 3.67 7.36
C VAL A 124 -19.88 2.72 8.48
N VAL A 125 -19.69 1.43 8.15
CA VAL A 125 -19.25 0.40 9.11
C VAL A 125 -17.83 0.71 9.59
N ALA A 126 -16.96 1.07 8.68
CA ALA A 126 -15.59 1.39 9.03
C ALA A 126 -15.47 2.69 9.85
N ALA A 127 -16.22 3.74 9.51
CA ALA A 127 -16.25 4.96 10.29
C ALA A 127 -16.69 4.69 11.73
N SER A 128 -17.71 3.86 11.91
CA SER A 128 -18.15 3.39 13.23
C SER A 128 -17.00 2.72 14.01
N ALA A 129 -16.39 1.71 13.43
CA ALA A 129 -15.33 0.92 14.07
C ALA A 129 -14.08 1.74 14.36
N TYR A 130 -13.58 2.50 13.38
CA TYR A 130 -12.32 3.24 13.48
C TYR A 130 -12.44 4.56 14.25
N ALA A 131 -13.64 5.18 14.28
CA ALA A 131 -13.88 6.33 15.15
C ALA A 131 -14.25 5.93 16.58
N GLY A 132 -14.50 4.66 16.88
CA GLY A 132 -14.96 4.21 18.19
C GLY A 132 -16.39 4.69 18.51
N ILE A 133 -17.25 4.77 17.50
CA ILE A 133 -18.65 5.18 17.65
C ILE A 133 -19.52 4.02 17.12
N PRO A 134 -20.01 3.12 17.96
CA PRO A 134 -20.84 2.01 17.49
C PRO A 134 -22.14 2.54 16.89
N MET A 135 -22.64 1.90 15.82
CA MET A 135 -23.91 2.28 15.18
C MET A 135 -25.12 1.84 16.02
N THR A 136 -24.95 0.79 16.80
CA THR A 136 -25.97 0.24 17.71
C THR A 136 -25.33 -0.08 19.05
N HIS A 137 -26.12 0.03 20.10
CA HIS A 137 -25.71 -0.33 21.47
C HIS A 137 -26.94 -0.78 22.25
N ARG A 138 -26.80 -1.81 23.07
CA ARG A 138 -27.92 -2.44 23.76
C ARG A 138 -28.81 -1.43 24.51
N ASP A 139 -28.18 -0.48 25.18
CA ASP A 139 -28.84 0.47 26.06
C ASP A 139 -29.08 1.85 25.42
N LEU A 140 -28.41 2.16 24.28
CA LEU A 140 -28.43 3.51 23.70
C LEU A 140 -29.04 3.55 22.29
N SER A 141 -29.01 2.46 21.54
CA SER A 141 -29.48 2.48 20.16
C SER A 141 -29.73 1.08 19.62
N SER A 142 -31.00 0.74 19.40
CA SER A 142 -31.46 -0.51 18.78
C SER A 142 -31.78 -0.35 17.29
N SER A 143 -31.69 0.86 16.76
CA SER A 143 -32.02 1.16 15.36
C SER A 143 -31.03 2.15 14.72
N VAL A 144 -30.71 1.91 13.44
CA VAL A 144 -29.84 2.79 12.65
C VAL A 144 -30.40 3.04 11.26
N THR A 145 -30.29 4.28 10.80
CA THR A 145 -30.64 4.69 9.44
C THR A 145 -29.43 5.21 8.69
N PHE A 146 -29.22 4.71 7.46
CA PHE A 146 -28.23 5.22 6.51
C PHE A 146 -28.93 6.05 5.45
N ILE A 147 -28.50 7.29 5.27
CA ILE A 147 -29.07 8.20 4.29
C ILE A 147 -27.97 8.92 3.50
N THR A 148 -28.30 9.39 2.31
CA THR A 148 -27.44 10.30 1.56
C THR A 148 -27.85 11.75 1.78
N GLY A 149 -26.92 12.62 2.09
CA GLY A 149 -27.11 14.07 2.14
C GLY A 149 -27.07 14.76 0.76
N SER A 150 -26.65 14.00 -0.27
CA SER A 150 -26.59 14.49 -1.65
C SER A 150 -27.82 13.98 -2.41
N ASP A 151 -28.57 14.91 -2.98
CA ASP A 151 -29.73 14.59 -3.82
C ASP A 151 -29.31 14.54 -5.30
N ARG A 152 -30.03 13.72 -6.07
CA ARG A 152 -30.10 13.87 -7.52
C ARG A 152 -30.80 15.20 -7.82
N GLU A 153 -30.36 15.94 -8.83
CA GLU A 153 -31.05 17.17 -9.25
C GLU A 153 -32.58 16.96 -9.32
N GLY A 154 -33.32 17.76 -8.56
CA GLY A 154 -34.79 17.68 -8.48
C GLY A 154 -35.39 16.73 -7.44
N LYS A 155 -34.57 16.08 -6.59
CA LYS A 155 -35.04 15.16 -5.54
C LYS A 155 -34.45 15.55 -4.17
N SER A 156 -34.81 16.73 -3.66
CA SER A 156 -34.47 17.09 -2.29
C SER A 156 -35.35 16.36 -1.28
N TRP A 157 -34.77 15.95 -0.15
CA TRP A 157 -35.55 15.46 0.98
C TRP A 157 -36.55 16.54 1.41
N SER A 158 -37.86 16.20 1.37
CA SER A 158 -38.88 17.14 1.84
C SER A 158 -38.73 17.39 3.36
N PRO A 159 -39.15 18.55 3.87
CA PRO A 159 -39.20 18.79 5.32
C PRO A 159 -39.91 17.68 6.09
N ASP A 160 -41.00 17.15 5.56
CA ASP A 160 -41.73 16.03 6.16
C ASP A 160 -40.91 14.71 6.17
N ALA A 161 -40.08 14.47 5.18
CA ALA A 161 -39.20 13.30 5.18
C ALA A 161 -38.14 13.43 6.27
N TRP A 162 -37.51 14.59 6.43
CA TRP A 162 -36.58 14.87 7.53
C TRP A 162 -37.26 14.76 8.89
N LYS A 163 -38.46 15.29 9.04
CA LYS A 163 -39.25 15.19 10.27
C LYS A 163 -39.51 13.73 10.67
N ARG A 164 -39.85 12.89 9.71
CA ARG A 164 -40.04 11.44 9.96
C ARG A 164 -38.73 10.75 10.36
N LEU A 165 -37.62 11.09 9.67
CA LEU A 165 -36.30 10.51 9.95
C LEU A 165 -35.76 10.94 11.31
N ALA A 166 -35.98 12.19 11.70
CA ALA A 166 -35.43 12.78 12.93
C ALA A 166 -35.77 11.95 14.19
N THR A 167 -36.93 11.30 14.20
CA THR A 167 -37.42 10.56 15.36
C THR A 167 -37.64 9.05 15.09
N ALA A 168 -37.47 8.58 13.84
CA ALA A 168 -37.75 7.20 13.48
C ALA A 168 -36.71 6.19 13.97
N THR A 169 -35.46 6.64 14.15
CA THR A 169 -34.35 5.78 14.57
C THR A 169 -33.45 6.51 15.57
N GLU A 170 -32.78 5.75 16.41
CA GLU A 170 -31.93 6.28 17.46
C GLU A 170 -30.60 6.78 16.90
N THR A 171 -30.02 6.05 15.96
CA THR A 171 -28.79 6.48 15.26
C THR A 171 -29.09 6.83 13.80
N ILE A 172 -28.56 7.98 13.36
CA ILE A 172 -28.64 8.43 11.97
C ILE A 172 -27.20 8.61 11.43
N CYS A 173 -26.91 7.98 10.29
CA CYS A 173 -25.66 8.11 9.57
C CYS A 173 -25.90 8.74 8.20
N VAL A 174 -25.31 9.92 7.94
CA VAL A 174 -25.48 10.67 6.69
C VAL A 174 -24.19 10.65 5.87
N LEU A 175 -24.23 10.00 4.73
CA LEU A 175 -23.12 10.01 3.75
C LEU A 175 -23.29 11.22 2.81
N MET A 176 -22.17 11.71 2.26
CA MET A 176 -22.16 12.81 1.28
C MET A 176 -22.90 14.08 1.76
N GLY A 177 -22.94 14.30 3.09
CA GLY A 177 -23.72 15.37 3.72
C GLY A 177 -22.96 16.67 3.99
N MET A 178 -21.63 16.71 3.85
CA MET A 178 -20.79 17.82 4.34
C MET A 178 -21.14 19.17 3.73
N GLN A 179 -21.43 19.24 2.44
CA GLN A 179 -21.81 20.49 1.78
C GLN A 179 -23.16 21.08 2.27
N ARG A 180 -23.96 20.27 2.94
CA ARG A 180 -25.30 20.61 3.43
C ARG A 180 -25.45 20.36 4.92
N ILE A 181 -24.35 20.25 5.66
CA ILE A 181 -24.39 19.90 7.08
C ILE A 181 -25.27 20.84 7.90
N ASP A 182 -25.20 22.15 7.62
CA ASP A 182 -26.05 23.15 8.31
C ASP A 182 -27.56 22.95 8.04
N ALA A 183 -27.90 22.60 6.81
CA ALA A 183 -29.31 22.35 6.46
C ALA A 183 -29.78 21.01 7.07
N ILE A 184 -28.92 19.99 7.06
CA ILE A 184 -29.22 18.65 7.59
C ILE A 184 -29.44 18.74 9.11
N THR A 185 -28.53 19.37 9.86
CA THR A 185 -28.63 19.48 11.31
C THR A 185 -29.86 20.28 11.73
N ARG A 186 -30.15 21.39 11.04
CA ARG A 186 -31.36 22.20 11.26
C ARG A 186 -32.63 21.37 10.98
N ALA A 187 -32.69 20.67 9.86
CA ALA A 187 -33.85 19.87 9.50
C ALA A 187 -34.11 18.71 10.51
N LEU A 188 -33.07 18.14 11.09
CA LEU A 188 -33.19 17.12 12.13
C LEU A 188 -33.75 17.73 13.44
N ILE A 189 -33.27 18.91 13.82
CA ILE A 189 -33.76 19.63 15.02
C ILE A 189 -35.21 20.07 14.83
N ASP A 190 -35.54 20.73 13.71
CA ASP A 190 -36.90 21.11 13.34
C ASP A 190 -37.85 19.90 13.24
N GLY A 191 -37.29 18.73 12.91
CA GLY A 191 -37.99 17.44 12.88
C GLY A 191 -38.24 16.80 14.23
N GLY A 192 -37.74 17.41 15.33
CA GLY A 192 -37.97 16.94 16.70
C GLY A 192 -36.81 16.19 17.35
N ARG A 193 -35.63 16.11 16.70
CA ARG A 193 -34.42 15.61 17.36
C ARG A 193 -33.92 16.64 18.36
N SER A 194 -33.56 16.22 19.56
CA SER A 194 -33.00 17.15 20.56
C SER A 194 -31.76 17.87 20.04
N PRO A 195 -31.67 19.20 20.18
CA PRO A 195 -30.44 19.92 19.84
C PRO A 195 -29.19 19.41 20.57
N GLU A 196 -29.36 18.89 21.78
CA GLU A 196 -28.26 18.32 22.60
C GLU A 196 -27.88 16.89 22.22
N THR A 197 -28.58 16.26 21.27
CA THR A 197 -28.19 14.92 20.80
C THR A 197 -26.73 14.92 20.37
N PRO A 198 -25.89 13.99 20.90
CA PRO A 198 -24.51 13.89 20.48
C PRO A 198 -24.38 13.62 18.96
N ALA A 199 -23.47 14.33 18.34
CA ALA A 199 -23.17 14.17 16.91
C ALA A 199 -21.67 14.12 16.65
N ALA A 200 -21.29 13.46 15.56
CA ALA A 200 -19.90 13.36 15.12
C ALA A 200 -19.80 13.53 13.59
N VAL A 201 -18.68 14.09 13.14
CA VAL A 201 -18.26 14.03 11.73
C VAL A 201 -16.95 13.26 11.66
N VAL A 202 -16.93 12.21 10.86
CA VAL A 202 -15.75 11.34 10.64
C VAL A 202 -15.29 11.51 9.21
N GLN A 203 -14.16 12.16 9.02
CA GLN A 203 -13.52 12.37 7.71
C GLN A 203 -12.42 11.32 7.50
N TRP A 204 -12.27 10.83 6.27
CA TRP A 204 -11.23 9.86 5.87
C TRP A 204 -11.16 8.63 6.79
N ALA A 205 -12.32 8.08 7.17
CA ALA A 205 -12.40 6.92 8.06
C ALA A 205 -11.52 5.75 7.59
N ALA A 206 -10.92 5.06 8.56
CA ALA A 206 -10.01 3.93 8.35
C ALA A 206 -8.75 4.27 7.53
N ARG A 207 -8.33 5.54 7.56
CA ARG A 207 -7.03 5.99 7.02
C ARG A 207 -6.25 6.72 8.10
N PRO A 208 -4.92 6.78 8.01
CA PRO A 208 -4.11 7.59 8.94
C PRO A 208 -4.51 9.06 8.95
N ALA A 209 -5.05 9.57 7.86
CA ALA A 209 -5.60 10.93 7.75
C ALA A 209 -6.99 11.10 8.38
N GLN A 210 -7.50 10.11 9.13
CA GLN A 210 -8.79 10.20 9.80
C GLN A 210 -8.85 11.39 10.75
N ARG A 211 -9.93 12.16 10.66
CA ARG A 211 -10.24 13.25 11.59
C ARG A 211 -11.65 13.10 12.10
N VAL A 212 -11.84 13.29 13.39
CA VAL A 212 -13.16 13.17 14.03
C VAL A 212 -13.43 14.42 14.86
N VAL A 213 -14.60 15.02 14.65
CA VAL A 213 -15.12 16.11 15.45
C VAL A 213 -16.42 15.64 16.10
N THR A 214 -16.57 15.88 17.39
CA THR A 214 -17.79 15.61 18.16
C THR A 214 -18.32 16.89 18.78
N ALA A 215 -19.63 17.07 18.76
CA ALA A 215 -20.32 18.18 19.41
C ALA A 215 -21.83 17.84 19.54
N PRO A 216 -22.60 18.59 20.32
CA PRO A 216 -24.06 18.53 20.25
C PRO A 216 -24.57 18.85 18.84
N LEU A 217 -25.69 18.29 18.43
CA LEU A 217 -26.26 18.41 17.08
C LEU A 217 -26.40 19.88 16.62
N TRP A 218 -26.76 20.78 17.52
CA TRP A 218 -26.91 22.21 17.19
C TRP A 218 -25.58 22.89 16.82
N ARG A 219 -24.43 22.35 17.30
CA ARG A 219 -23.10 22.95 17.13
C ARG A 219 -22.21 22.16 16.15
N ILE A 220 -22.57 20.94 15.76
CA ILE A 220 -21.66 20.06 14.99
C ILE A 220 -21.27 20.65 13.63
N ALA A 221 -22.15 21.40 12.97
CA ALA A 221 -21.84 22.06 11.70
C ALA A 221 -20.74 23.13 11.89
N GLU A 222 -20.93 24.05 12.86
CA GLU A 222 -19.93 25.07 13.20
C GLU A 222 -18.58 24.45 13.57
N ALA A 223 -18.59 23.44 14.46
CA ALA A 223 -17.38 22.76 14.91
C ALA A 223 -16.65 22.07 13.76
N SER A 224 -17.40 21.48 12.81
CA SER A 224 -16.82 20.84 11.62
C SER A 224 -16.20 21.84 10.66
N HIS A 225 -16.84 22.99 10.43
CA HIS A 225 -16.30 24.08 9.61
C HIS A 225 -15.05 24.68 10.24
N ALA A 226 -15.07 24.96 11.55
CA ALA A 226 -13.92 25.48 12.28
C ALA A 226 -12.72 24.51 12.25
N ALA A 227 -12.99 23.22 12.26
CA ALA A 227 -11.97 22.20 12.10
C ALA A 227 -11.55 21.96 10.63
N GLY A 228 -12.15 22.64 9.63
CA GLY A 228 -11.84 22.49 8.22
C GLY A 228 -12.16 21.11 7.67
N LEU A 229 -13.19 20.43 8.19
CA LEU A 229 -13.61 19.12 7.66
C LEU A 229 -14.36 19.27 6.34
N SER A 230 -14.13 18.34 5.44
CA SER A 230 -14.72 18.31 4.11
C SER A 230 -15.00 16.87 3.65
N ASN A 231 -15.52 16.69 2.43
CA ASN A 231 -15.68 15.36 1.85
C ASN A 231 -14.31 14.71 1.55
N PRO A 232 -14.20 13.38 1.64
CA PRO A 232 -15.24 12.42 2.03
C PRO A 232 -15.41 12.34 3.56
N ALA A 233 -16.63 12.47 4.05
CA ALA A 233 -16.92 12.36 5.47
C ALA A 233 -18.31 11.75 5.71
N LEU A 234 -18.51 11.19 6.90
CA LEU A 234 -19.75 10.67 7.43
C LEU A 234 -20.21 11.54 8.61
N ILE A 235 -21.47 11.91 8.66
CA ILE A 235 -22.10 12.56 9.81
C ILE A 235 -22.85 11.46 10.59
N MET A 236 -22.60 11.35 11.90
CA MET A 236 -23.28 10.41 12.80
C MET A 236 -24.01 11.20 13.87
N VAL A 237 -25.29 10.87 14.13
CA VAL A 237 -26.12 11.55 15.12
C VAL A 237 -26.81 10.50 15.98
N GLY A 238 -26.65 10.58 17.29
CA GLY A 238 -27.25 9.65 18.26
C GLY A 238 -26.43 9.53 19.53
N ASP A 239 -27.04 9.00 20.60
CA ASP A 239 -26.43 8.86 21.92
C ASP A 239 -25.18 7.96 21.92
N VAL A 240 -25.07 7.06 20.96
CA VAL A 240 -23.87 6.21 20.77
C VAL A 240 -22.58 6.99 20.51
N VAL A 241 -22.68 8.25 20.08
CA VAL A 241 -21.52 9.12 19.86
C VAL A 241 -20.80 9.41 21.19
N SER A 242 -21.50 9.42 22.31
CA SER A 242 -20.92 9.62 23.64
C SER A 242 -19.90 8.54 24.03
N LEU A 243 -20.02 7.33 23.46
CA LEU A 243 -19.12 6.21 23.76
C LEU A 243 -17.72 6.38 23.14
N ARG A 244 -17.54 7.34 22.25
CA ARG A 244 -16.26 7.51 21.54
C ARG A 244 -15.09 7.70 22.49
N GLU A 245 -15.22 8.47 23.54
CA GLU A 245 -14.09 8.76 24.44
C GLU A 245 -13.49 7.50 25.07
N GLU A 246 -14.31 6.48 25.27
CA GLU A 246 -13.89 5.20 25.82
C GLU A 246 -13.45 4.21 24.72
N LEU A 247 -14.13 4.23 23.57
CA LEU A 247 -13.98 3.23 22.52
C LEU A 247 -13.02 3.63 21.40
N ARG A 248 -12.56 4.87 21.32
CA ARG A 248 -11.59 5.28 20.30
C ARG A 248 -10.26 4.54 20.52
N TRP A 249 -9.83 3.82 19.54
CA TRP A 249 -8.59 3.04 19.55
C TRP A 249 -7.62 3.46 18.45
N TYR A 250 -8.15 3.75 17.25
CA TYR A 250 -7.34 3.96 16.06
C TYR A 250 -6.53 5.26 16.13
N ASP A 251 -7.16 6.35 16.55
CA ASP A 251 -6.51 7.65 16.73
C ASP A 251 -5.69 7.78 18.04
N ARG A 252 -5.63 6.70 18.82
CA ARG A 252 -4.70 6.52 19.95
C ARG A 252 -3.48 5.67 19.59
N LEU A 253 -3.41 5.18 18.36
CA LEU A 253 -2.23 4.41 17.91
C LEU A 253 -0.98 5.31 17.96
N PRO A 254 0.20 4.76 18.34
CA PRO A 254 1.38 5.55 18.66
C PRO A 254 1.88 6.47 17.55
N LEU A 255 1.73 6.05 16.29
CA LEU A 255 2.16 6.83 15.12
C LEU A 255 0.97 7.36 14.30
N PHE A 256 -0.21 7.41 14.90
CA PHE A 256 -1.41 7.88 14.20
C PHE A 256 -1.22 9.26 13.57
N GLY A 257 -1.63 9.38 12.31
CA GLY A 257 -1.56 10.60 11.53
C GLY A 257 -0.19 10.96 10.97
N ARG A 258 0.87 10.18 11.30
CA ARG A 258 2.22 10.40 10.76
C ARG A 258 2.38 9.82 9.36
N ARG A 259 3.15 10.50 8.52
CA ARG A 259 3.49 10.09 7.15
C ARG A 259 4.95 9.66 7.09
N LEU A 260 5.18 8.36 6.89
CA LEU A 260 6.49 7.72 6.93
C LEU A 260 6.99 7.35 5.54
N LEU A 261 8.09 7.97 5.10
CA LEU A 261 8.73 7.63 3.83
C LEU A 261 9.53 6.33 3.97
N VAL A 262 9.24 5.37 3.08
CA VAL A 262 9.98 4.12 2.90
C VAL A 262 10.70 4.19 1.54
N PRO A 263 11.99 4.53 1.49
CA PRO A 263 12.73 4.74 0.24
C PRO A 263 13.23 3.41 -0.35
N ARG A 264 12.30 2.53 -0.69
CA ARG A 264 12.53 1.19 -1.26
C ARG A 264 11.60 0.91 -2.43
N PRO A 265 11.99 0.03 -3.36
CA PRO A 265 11.07 -0.48 -4.37
C PRO A 265 9.81 -1.10 -3.74
N GLU A 266 8.66 -0.92 -4.37
CA GLU A 266 7.33 -1.30 -3.83
C GLU A 266 7.28 -2.76 -3.35
N HIS A 267 7.76 -3.70 -4.17
CA HIS A 267 7.77 -5.13 -3.84
C HIS A 267 8.58 -5.46 -2.56
N GLN A 268 9.55 -4.62 -2.17
CA GLN A 268 10.34 -4.77 -0.94
C GLN A 268 9.76 -3.99 0.25
N ALA A 269 8.86 -3.06 0.00
CA ALA A 269 8.29 -2.17 1.00
C ALA A 269 7.00 -2.72 1.66
N MET A 270 6.32 -3.70 1.05
CA MET A 270 4.99 -4.17 1.49
C MET A 270 4.92 -4.54 2.97
N GLY A 271 5.85 -5.36 3.47
CA GLY A 271 5.87 -5.74 4.90
C GLY A 271 6.12 -4.55 5.82
N THR A 272 6.99 -3.62 5.41
CA THR A 272 7.26 -2.38 6.15
C THR A 272 6.04 -1.47 6.14
N ALA A 273 5.40 -1.30 4.99
CA ALA A 273 4.19 -0.49 4.85
C ALA A 273 3.04 -1.02 5.73
N GLU A 274 2.87 -2.33 5.79
CA GLU A 274 1.87 -2.96 6.65
C GLU A 274 2.17 -2.75 8.15
N ALA A 275 3.42 -2.91 8.56
CA ALA A 275 3.86 -2.64 9.94
C ALA A 275 3.63 -1.18 10.36
N ILE A 276 3.82 -0.24 9.43
CA ILE A 276 3.53 1.20 9.62
C ILE A 276 2.02 1.43 9.79
N ARG A 277 1.18 0.85 8.91
CA ARG A 277 -0.29 1.01 8.99
C ARG A 277 -0.85 0.49 10.31
N ARG A 278 -0.36 -0.66 10.79
CA ARG A 278 -0.78 -1.23 12.08
C ARG A 278 -0.52 -0.31 13.27
N ARG A 279 0.41 0.65 13.15
CA ARG A 279 0.71 1.67 14.15
C ARG A 279 -0.02 3.00 13.91
N GLY A 280 -0.94 3.03 12.95
CA GLY A 280 -1.78 4.19 12.63
C GLY A 280 -1.14 5.21 11.70
N ALA A 281 0.04 4.92 11.15
CA ALA A 281 0.75 5.83 10.26
C ALA A 281 0.49 5.54 8.77
N GLU A 282 0.73 6.53 7.91
CA GLU A 282 0.64 6.42 6.46
C GLU A 282 2.03 6.10 5.87
N PRO A 283 2.23 4.91 5.28
CA PRO A 283 3.45 4.63 4.55
C PRO A 283 3.42 5.33 3.19
N ILE A 284 4.44 6.13 2.93
CA ILE A 284 4.73 6.71 1.62
C ILE A 284 5.87 5.91 1.00
N VAL A 285 5.58 5.09 0.03
CA VAL A 285 6.60 4.29 -0.66
C VAL A 285 7.07 5.06 -1.89
N ILE A 286 8.36 5.40 -1.92
CA ILE A 286 9.02 6.02 -3.07
C ILE A 286 10.39 5.35 -3.21
N ALA A 287 10.58 4.63 -4.29
CA ALA A 287 11.87 4.03 -4.56
C ALA A 287 12.97 5.09 -4.69
N SER A 288 14.07 4.93 -3.96
CA SER A 288 15.29 5.73 -4.16
C SER A 288 16.20 5.14 -5.24
N ILE A 289 15.99 3.87 -5.57
CA ILE A 289 16.72 3.12 -6.59
C ILE A 289 15.77 2.34 -7.48
N GLU A 290 16.17 2.15 -8.71
CA GLU A 290 15.54 1.24 -9.67
C GLU A 290 16.49 0.07 -9.96
N ILE A 291 15.92 -1.13 -10.04
CA ILE A 291 16.63 -2.33 -10.45
C ILE A 291 16.44 -2.50 -11.95
N GLY A 292 17.42 -2.02 -12.69
CA GLY A 292 17.46 -2.14 -14.15
C GLY A 292 17.92 -3.52 -14.64
N PRO A 293 17.72 -3.82 -15.93
CA PRO A 293 18.28 -5.02 -16.54
C PRO A 293 19.80 -5.00 -16.48
N PRO A 294 20.49 -6.14 -16.58
CA PRO A 294 21.93 -6.17 -16.68
C PRO A 294 22.41 -5.47 -17.97
N PRO A 295 23.60 -4.88 -17.96
CA PRO A 295 24.14 -4.22 -19.17
C PRO A 295 24.36 -5.19 -20.34
N ASP A 296 24.58 -6.47 -20.04
CA ASP A 296 24.66 -7.55 -21.03
C ASP A 296 23.66 -8.68 -20.68
N PRO A 297 22.42 -8.59 -21.15
CA PRO A 297 21.42 -9.65 -20.96
C PRO A 297 21.80 -10.98 -21.63
N ALA A 298 22.63 -10.96 -22.69
CA ALA A 298 23.05 -12.17 -23.36
C ALA A 298 24.03 -12.99 -22.50
N ALA A 299 24.94 -12.33 -21.78
CA ALA A 299 25.82 -12.98 -20.82
C ALA A 299 25.02 -13.67 -19.70
N LEU A 300 24.00 -13.01 -19.15
CA LEU A 300 23.15 -13.59 -18.10
C LEU A 300 22.37 -14.82 -18.63
N ARG A 301 21.78 -14.75 -19.84
CA ARG A 301 21.11 -15.89 -20.47
C ARG A 301 22.07 -17.05 -20.76
N SER A 302 23.30 -16.75 -21.20
CA SER A 302 24.32 -17.76 -21.40
C SER A 302 24.72 -18.47 -20.10
N ALA A 303 24.87 -17.71 -19.01
CA ALA A 303 25.14 -18.27 -17.69
C ALA A 303 23.97 -19.14 -17.18
N ALA A 304 22.74 -18.72 -17.41
CA ALA A 304 21.54 -19.49 -17.07
C ALA A 304 21.44 -20.80 -17.88
N LEU A 305 21.76 -20.77 -19.17
CA LEU A 305 21.84 -21.98 -20.01
C LEU A 305 22.91 -22.96 -19.53
N GLY A 306 24.02 -22.46 -19.01
CA GLY A 306 25.18 -23.22 -18.60
C GLY A 306 25.29 -23.54 -17.12
N VAL A 307 24.26 -23.24 -16.30
CA VAL A 307 24.35 -23.34 -14.82
C VAL A 307 24.73 -24.74 -14.32
N GLN A 308 24.31 -25.80 -14.99
CA GLN A 308 24.68 -27.19 -14.67
C GLN A 308 26.19 -27.50 -14.80
N ASN A 309 26.99 -26.61 -15.42
CA ASN A 309 28.42 -26.78 -15.59
C ASN A 309 29.23 -26.23 -14.40
N TYR A 310 28.57 -25.70 -13.37
CA TYR A 310 29.17 -25.18 -12.16
C TYR A 310 28.93 -26.12 -10.97
N ASP A 311 29.88 -26.14 -10.04
CA ASP A 311 29.74 -26.90 -8.79
C ASP A 311 28.84 -26.12 -7.80
N PHE A 312 28.91 -24.77 -7.87
CA PHE A 312 28.08 -23.87 -7.08
C PHE A 312 27.59 -22.66 -7.90
N CYS A 313 26.33 -22.26 -7.64
CA CYS A 313 25.79 -20.95 -7.99
C CYS A 313 25.54 -20.16 -6.72
N LEU A 314 26.20 -19.02 -6.52
CA LEU A 314 26.16 -18.23 -5.30
C LEU A 314 25.36 -16.94 -5.51
N PHE A 315 24.28 -16.79 -4.75
CA PHE A 315 23.46 -15.58 -4.77
C PHE A 315 23.79 -14.66 -3.60
N THR A 316 24.12 -13.43 -3.91
CA THR A 316 24.43 -12.38 -2.91
C THR A 316 23.27 -11.44 -2.62
N SER A 317 22.13 -11.59 -3.31
CA SER A 317 20.91 -10.79 -3.11
C SER A 317 19.67 -11.50 -3.64
N ALA A 318 18.50 -11.15 -3.09
CA ALA A 318 17.21 -11.59 -3.62
C ALA A 318 16.99 -11.13 -5.07
N ASN A 319 17.35 -9.87 -5.40
CA ASN A 319 17.25 -9.37 -6.78
C ASN A 319 18.08 -10.21 -7.76
N GLY A 320 19.27 -10.68 -7.35
CA GLY A 320 20.09 -11.59 -8.16
C GLY A 320 19.42 -12.92 -8.42
N VAL A 321 18.68 -13.46 -7.43
CA VAL A 321 17.86 -14.67 -7.59
C VAL A 321 16.77 -14.40 -8.62
N ASP A 322 15.93 -13.39 -8.42
CA ASP A 322 14.78 -13.09 -9.28
C ASP A 322 15.23 -12.90 -10.73
N ARG A 323 16.23 -12.06 -10.99
CA ARG A 323 16.76 -11.79 -12.33
C ARG A 323 17.40 -13.00 -13.00
N PHE A 324 18.05 -13.88 -12.25
CA PHE A 324 18.62 -15.10 -12.80
C PHE A 324 17.53 -16.11 -13.20
N PHE A 325 16.48 -16.24 -12.38
CA PHE A 325 15.35 -17.10 -12.71
C PHE A 325 14.48 -16.54 -13.83
N GLU A 326 14.34 -15.24 -13.98
CA GLU A 326 13.76 -14.60 -15.16
C GLU A 326 14.55 -15.00 -16.42
N ALA A 327 15.88 -14.84 -16.40
CA ALA A 327 16.73 -15.22 -17.52
C ALA A 327 16.69 -16.74 -17.81
N LEU A 328 16.54 -17.57 -16.75
CA LEU A 328 16.38 -19.02 -16.90
C LEU A 328 15.06 -19.37 -17.61
N ALA A 329 13.97 -18.68 -17.25
CA ALA A 329 12.67 -18.85 -17.90
C ALA A 329 12.67 -18.36 -19.35
N GLU A 330 13.33 -17.22 -19.66
CA GLU A 330 13.50 -16.72 -21.03
C GLU A 330 14.17 -17.72 -21.97
N VAL A 331 15.09 -18.54 -21.45
CA VAL A 331 15.76 -19.59 -22.23
C VAL A 331 15.03 -20.95 -22.17
N GLY A 332 13.79 -20.97 -21.67
CA GLY A 332 12.93 -22.16 -21.64
C GLY A 332 13.36 -23.22 -20.60
N ARG A 333 14.08 -22.80 -19.55
CA ARG A 333 14.53 -23.68 -18.47
C ARG A 333 13.88 -23.32 -17.14
N ASP A 334 13.96 -24.22 -16.17
CA ASP A 334 13.45 -24.06 -14.81
C ASP A 334 14.47 -24.56 -13.77
N ALA A 335 14.06 -24.67 -12.52
CA ALA A 335 14.90 -25.09 -11.41
C ALA A 335 15.66 -26.43 -11.64
N ARG A 336 15.18 -27.30 -12.52
CA ARG A 336 15.86 -28.56 -12.90
C ARG A 336 17.22 -28.32 -13.57
N ALA A 337 17.46 -27.11 -14.10
CA ALA A 337 18.76 -26.74 -14.67
C ALA A 337 19.88 -26.74 -13.63
N PHE A 338 19.56 -26.66 -12.34
CA PHE A 338 20.52 -26.77 -11.25
C PHE A 338 20.89 -28.20 -10.86
N ALA A 339 20.41 -29.20 -11.63
CA ALA A 339 20.80 -30.59 -11.36
C ALA A 339 22.34 -30.75 -11.43
N GLY A 340 22.97 -31.10 -10.29
CA GLY A 340 24.42 -31.18 -10.15
C GLY A 340 25.14 -29.88 -9.74
N CYS A 341 24.47 -28.75 -9.73
CA CYS A 341 24.97 -27.46 -9.23
C CYS A 341 24.35 -27.16 -7.89
N ARG A 342 25.16 -27.04 -6.84
CA ARG A 342 24.70 -26.61 -5.51
C ARG A 342 24.42 -25.13 -5.49
N VAL A 343 23.47 -24.71 -4.66
CA VAL A 343 23.05 -23.29 -4.55
C VAL A 343 23.42 -22.73 -3.18
N GLY A 344 24.20 -21.64 -3.18
CA GLY A 344 24.56 -20.91 -1.97
C GLY A 344 23.90 -19.54 -1.91
N ALA A 345 23.56 -19.12 -0.72
CA ALA A 345 22.99 -17.80 -0.43
C ALA A 345 23.79 -17.07 0.65
N ILE A 346 24.02 -15.76 0.45
CA ILE A 346 24.75 -14.93 1.43
C ILE A 346 24.01 -14.81 2.77
N GLY A 347 22.72 -15.03 2.81
CA GLY A 347 21.94 -14.93 4.04
C GLY A 347 20.49 -15.42 3.88
N PRO A 348 19.74 -15.47 5.00
CA PRO A 348 18.38 -16.04 5.04
C PRO A 348 17.40 -15.42 4.06
N LYS A 349 17.44 -14.09 3.86
CA LYS A 349 16.54 -13.39 2.92
C LYS A 349 16.79 -13.83 1.48
N THR A 350 18.04 -14.00 1.08
CA THR A 350 18.41 -14.49 -0.24
C THR A 350 18.03 -15.97 -0.41
N ALA A 351 18.23 -16.78 0.63
CA ALA A 351 17.79 -18.18 0.63
C ALA A 351 16.27 -18.32 0.51
N GLN A 352 15.51 -17.43 1.17
CA GLN A 352 14.04 -17.41 1.08
C GLN A 352 13.54 -17.02 -0.30
N ALA A 353 14.26 -16.16 -1.03
CA ALA A 353 13.91 -15.79 -2.40
C ALA A 353 14.03 -16.98 -3.40
N LEU A 354 14.78 -18.01 -3.08
CA LEU A 354 14.91 -19.24 -3.89
C LEU A 354 13.69 -20.17 -3.77
N VAL A 355 12.96 -20.11 -2.64
CA VAL A 355 11.88 -21.06 -2.33
C VAL A 355 10.72 -21.00 -3.33
N PRO A 356 10.22 -19.83 -3.78
CA PRO A 356 9.18 -19.74 -4.81
C PRO A 356 9.59 -20.38 -6.14
N HIS A 357 10.90 -20.44 -6.42
CA HIS A 357 11.45 -21.08 -7.62
C HIS A 357 11.69 -22.59 -7.46
N GLY A 358 11.28 -23.17 -6.31
CA GLY A 358 11.41 -24.62 -6.04
C GLY A 358 12.80 -25.05 -5.59
N ILE A 359 13.68 -24.12 -5.18
CA ILE A 359 15.03 -24.41 -4.69
C ILE A 359 15.15 -24.06 -3.21
N ARG A 360 15.80 -24.94 -2.45
CA ARG A 360 16.34 -24.66 -1.14
C ARG A 360 17.85 -24.50 -1.27
N ALA A 361 18.39 -23.45 -0.66
CA ALA A 361 19.84 -23.26 -0.65
C ALA A 361 20.55 -24.40 0.06
N ASP A 362 21.60 -24.96 -0.55
CA ASP A 362 22.45 -25.98 0.03
C ASP A 362 23.39 -25.39 1.10
N LEU A 363 23.68 -24.09 0.96
CA LEU A 363 24.51 -23.33 1.89
C LEU A 363 23.92 -21.95 2.12
N VAL A 364 23.81 -21.56 3.40
CA VAL A 364 23.49 -20.19 3.80
C VAL A 364 24.59 -19.74 4.75
N ALA A 365 25.28 -18.65 4.41
CA ALA A 365 26.41 -18.19 5.23
C ALA A 365 25.94 -17.84 6.65
N ARG A 366 26.75 -18.23 7.65
CA ARG A 366 26.47 -17.97 9.07
C ARG A 366 26.59 -16.51 9.44
N GLU A 367 27.57 -15.82 8.85
CA GLU A 367 27.69 -14.38 8.88
C GLU A 367 27.31 -13.86 7.47
N PHE A 368 26.41 -12.89 7.37
CA PHE A 368 25.79 -12.45 6.12
C PHE A 368 26.70 -11.52 5.30
N VAL A 369 27.96 -11.93 5.15
CA VAL A 369 29.00 -11.21 4.41
C VAL A 369 29.69 -12.13 3.40
N GLY A 370 30.25 -11.54 2.33
CA GLY A 370 30.86 -12.30 1.25
C GLY A 370 32.04 -13.15 1.69
N GLU A 371 32.83 -12.64 2.64
CA GLU A 371 34.02 -13.31 3.20
C GLU A 371 33.67 -14.58 3.96
N ALA A 372 32.56 -14.57 4.70
CA ALA A 372 32.08 -15.76 5.40
C ALA A 372 31.59 -16.83 4.42
N LEU A 373 30.81 -16.41 3.40
CA LEU A 373 30.37 -17.31 2.34
C LEU A 373 31.58 -17.95 1.60
N ALA A 374 32.62 -17.14 1.29
CA ALA A 374 33.83 -17.64 0.65
C ALA A 374 34.53 -18.69 1.53
N ARG A 375 34.75 -18.42 2.82
CA ARG A 375 35.40 -19.36 3.76
C ARG A 375 34.62 -20.68 3.84
N GLU A 376 33.30 -20.63 3.98
CA GLU A 376 32.48 -21.83 4.08
C GLU A 376 32.50 -22.67 2.79
N ILE A 377 32.57 -22.05 1.61
CA ILE A 377 32.75 -22.76 0.34
C ILE A 377 34.13 -23.42 0.24
N LEU A 378 35.19 -22.73 0.68
CA LEU A 378 36.55 -23.27 0.72
C LEU A 378 36.66 -24.48 1.65
N GLU A 379 35.96 -24.48 2.79
CA GLU A 379 35.93 -25.62 3.77
C GLU A 379 35.25 -26.85 3.18
N ILE A 380 34.31 -26.72 2.26
CA ILE A 380 33.60 -27.86 1.65
C ILE A 380 34.57 -28.75 0.84
N GLY A 381 35.57 -28.16 0.21
CA GLY A 381 36.52 -28.86 -0.66
C GLY A 381 35.91 -29.40 -1.95
N GLY A 382 36.78 -29.68 -2.94
CA GLY A 382 36.38 -30.29 -4.20
C GLY A 382 35.58 -29.36 -5.16
N VAL A 383 35.32 -28.11 -4.79
CA VAL A 383 34.67 -27.10 -5.63
C VAL A 383 35.69 -26.51 -6.60
N ARG A 384 35.38 -26.51 -7.89
CA ARG A 384 36.26 -26.03 -8.95
C ARG A 384 35.70 -24.83 -9.70
N ARG A 385 34.39 -24.83 -9.98
CA ARG A 385 33.73 -23.80 -10.79
C ARG A 385 32.57 -23.21 -10.05
N VAL A 386 32.58 -21.89 -9.91
CA VAL A 386 31.55 -21.13 -9.17
C VAL A 386 30.98 -20.05 -10.10
N LEU A 387 29.63 -19.96 -10.15
CA LEU A 387 28.91 -18.88 -10.79
C LEU A 387 28.39 -17.91 -9.73
N ILE A 388 28.55 -16.61 -9.96
CA ILE A 388 28.06 -15.56 -9.05
C ILE A 388 27.20 -14.56 -9.85
N PRO A 389 25.89 -14.79 -9.99
CA PRO A 389 24.96 -13.77 -10.50
C PRO A 389 24.76 -12.69 -9.44
N ARG A 390 25.16 -11.44 -9.75
CA ARG A 390 25.12 -10.34 -8.76
C ARG A 390 24.80 -8.98 -9.40
N ALA A 391 24.70 -7.93 -8.59
CA ALA A 391 24.65 -6.57 -9.08
C ALA A 391 25.90 -6.22 -9.91
N LEU A 392 25.76 -5.35 -10.91
CA LEU A 392 26.88 -4.83 -11.71
C LEU A 392 27.97 -4.22 -10.82
N VAL A 393 27.55 -3.40 -9.85
CA VAL A 393 28.41 -2.82 -8.83
C VAL A 393 28.22 -3.57 -7.52
N ALA A 394 29.22 -4.34 -7.11
CA ALA A 394 29.23 -5.09 -5.88
C ALA A 394 30.69 -5.28 -5.39
N ARG A 395 30.86 -5.66 -4.13
CA ARG A 395 32.18 -5.88 -3.54
C ARG A 395 32.89 -7.06 -4.20
N GLU A 396 34.20 -6.95 -4.39
CA GLU A 396 35.02 -7.97 -5.07
C GLU A 396 35.59 -9.04 -4.12
N GLU A 397 35.45 -8.89 -2.81
CA GLU A 397 36.06 -9.77 -1.81
C GLU A 397 35.63 -11.24 -1.97
N LEU A 398 34.35 -11.50 -2.23
CA LEU A 398 33.86 -12.89 -2.43
C LEU A 398 34.51 -13.57 -3.64
N PRO A 399 34.48 -13.02 -4.87
CA PRO A 399 35.12 -13.66 -6.00
C PRO A 399 36.65 -13.71 -5.88
N GLU A 400 37.29 -12.72 -5.27
CA GLU A 400 38.74 -12.71 -5.05
C GLU A 400 39.19 -13.81 -4.12
N LEU A 401 38.51 -14.01 -2.97
CA LEU A 401 38.83 -15.06 -2.02
C LEU A 401 38.65 -16.46 -2.63
N LEU A 402 37.58 -16.68 -3.41
CA LEU A 402 37.35 -17.95 -4.09
C LEU A 402 38.41 -18.23 -5.18
N ARG A 403 38.83 -17.22 -5.95
CA ARG A 403 39.91 -17.34 -6.93
C ARG A 403 41.24 -17.62 -6.27
N ALA A 404 41.54 -16.95 -5.16
CA ALA A 404 42.76 -17.19 -4.36
C ALA A 404 42.77 -18.63 -3.79
N GLY A 405 41.58 -19.22 -3.52
CA GLY A 405 41.41 -20.62 -3.15
C GLY A 405 41.51 -21.62 -4.32
N GLY A 406 41.89 -21.16 -5.53
CA GLY A 406 42.11 -22.04 -6.69
C GLY A 406 40.87 -22.34 -7.53
N MET A 407 39.74 -21.64 -7.32
CA MET A 407 38.51 -21.87 -8.06
C MET A 407 38.43 -20.99 -9.32
N THR A 408 37.78 -21.48 -10.36
CA THR A 408 37.36 -20.69 -11.50
C THR A 408 36.02 -20.01 -11.11
N VAL A 409 36.00 -18.67 -11.11
CA VAL A 409 34.83 -17.89 -10.69
C VAL A 409 34.35 -17.01 -11.84
N ASP A 410 33.16 -17.35 -12.31
CA ASP A 410 32.45 -16.57 -13.31
C ASP A 410 31.47 -15.61 -12.61
N VAL A 411 31.75 -14.31 -12.69
CA VAL A 411 30.89 -13.26 -12.15
C VAL A 411 30.07 -12.71 -13.28
N VAL A 412 28.73 -12.77 -13.14
CA VAL A 412 27.81 -12.30 -14.18
C VAL A 412 26.89 -11.22 -13.59
N PRO A 413 26.92 -9.99 -14.14
CA PRO A 413 25.94 -8.99 -13.77
C PRO A 413 24.52 -9.48 -14.08
N ALA A 414 23.71 -9.65 -13.04
CA ALA A 414 22.30 -10.05 -13.18
C ALA A 414 21.38 -8.83 -13.25
N TYR A 415 21.81 -7.70 -12.71
CA TYR A 415 21.08 -6.43 -12.72
C TYR A 415 22.02 -5.27 -12.44
N GLU A 416 21.56 -4.08 -12.77
CA GLU A 416 22.19 -2.85 -12.29
C GLU A 416 21.25 -2.09 -11.36
N THR A 417 21.84 -1.36 -10.43
CA THR A 417 21.12 -0.44 -9.55
C THR A 417 21.39 0.97 -10.04
N ARG A 418 20.33 1.71 -10.33
CA ARG A 418 20.39 3.12 -10.74
C ARG A 418 19.61 3.97 -9.75
N PRO A 419 19.98 5.24 -9.53
CA PRO A 419 19.10 6.18 -8.83
C PRO A 419 17.74 6.21 -9.52
N ALA A 420 16.65 6.19 -8.74
CA ALA A 420 15.32 6.30 -9.28
C ALA A 420 15.15 7.64 -9.99
N GLY A 421 14.65 7.59 -11.23
CA GLY A 421 14.52 8.77 -12.08
C GLY A 421 13.16 9.45 -12.04
N GLY A 422 13.06 10.58 -12.73
CA GLY A 422 11.85 11.27 -13.15
C GLY A 422 10.74 11.38 -12.10
N PRO A 423 9.62 10.65 -12.27
CA PRO A 423 8.41 10.83 -11.45
C PRO A 423 8.62 10.57 -9.95
N HIS A 424 9.50 9.64 -9.56
CA HIS A 424 9.78 9.34 -8.16
C HIS A 424 10.50 10.51 -7.47
N LYS A 425 11.48 11.09 -8.13
CA LYS A 425 12.22 12.27 -7.64
C LYS A 425 11.30 13.49 -7.52
N GLU A 426 10.50 13.77 -8.53
CA GLU A 426 9.57 14.90 -8.53
C GLU A 426 8.53 14.77 -7.42
N ARG A 427 7.95 13.59 -7.26
CA ARG A 427 7.00 13.30 -6.17
C ARG A 427 7.64 13.50 -4.79
N LEU A 428 8.85 12.98 -4.59
CA LEU A 428 9.58 13.14 -3.33
C LEU A 428 9.87 14.61 -3.02
N LEU A 429 10.36 15.37 -4.00
CA LEU A 429 10.65 16.81 -3.84
C LEU A 429 9.38 17.61 -3.52
N THR A 430 8.25 17.28 -4.14
CA THR A 430 6.95 17.90 -3.84
C THR A 430 6.57 17.65 -2.39
N LEU A 431 6.57 16.40 -1.93
CA LEU A 431 6.21 16.05 -0.56
C LEU A 431 7.12 16.73 0.48
N LEU A 432 8.42 16.82 0.22
CA LEU A 432 9.37 17.49 1.11
C LEU A 432 9.15 19.00 1.18
N ARG A 433 8.91 19.66 0.03
CA ARG A 433 8.66 21.11 -0.04
C ARG A 433 7.34 21.52 0.60
N GLU A 434 6.31 20.70 0.44
CA GLU A 434 4.99 20.93 1.01
C GLU A 434 4.90 20.55 2.50
N GLY A 435 5.98 19.98 3.07
CA GLY A 435 6.00 19.52 4.47
C GLY A 435 5.06 18.35 4.72
N GLU A 436 4.86 17.51 3.71
CA GLU A 436 3.94 16.38 3.74
C GLU A 436 4.61 15.06 4.16
N LEU A 437 5.80 15.11 4.78
CA LEU A 437 6.49 13.96 5.36
C LEU A 437 6.91 14.26 6.79
N ASP A 438 6.56 13.37 7.71
CA ASP A 438 6.94 13.47 9.11
C ASP A 438 8.24 12.72 9.41
N VAL A 439 8.41 11.52 8.81
CA VAL A 439 9.50 10.60 9.11
C VAL A 439 10.08 10.00 7.84
N LEU A 440 11.37 9.79 7.85
CA LEU A 440 12.10 9.04 6.82
C LEU A 440 12.80 7.84 7.46
N LEU A 441 12.54 6.63 6.93
CA LEU A 441 13.09 5.38 7.43
C LEU A 441 14.31 4.95 6.61
N PHE A 442 15.48 4.94 7.22
CA PHE A 442 16.69 4.37 6.65
C PHE A 442 16.92 2.94 7.16
N THR A 443 16.72 1.98 6.30
CA THR A 443 16.83 0.55 6.62
C THR A 443 18.15 -0.08 6.17
N SER A 444 19.07 0.71 5.59
CA SER A 444 20.44 0.32 5.24
C SER A 444 21.26 1.56 4.87
N SER A 445 22.60 1.44 4.94
CA SER A 445 23.51 2.51 4.50
C SER A 445 23.34 2.85 3.01
N SER A 446 23.16 1.84 2.16
CA SER A 446 22.92 2.06 0.73
C SER A 446 21.64 2.84 0.45
N THR A 447 20.61 2.73 1.30
CA THR A 447 19.39 3.53 1.19
C THR A 447 19.67 5.01 1.48
N VAL A 448 20.55 5.30 2.45
CA VAL A 448 21.01 6.67 2.74
C VAL A 448 21.74 7.25 1.54
N ASP A 449 22.77 6.53 1.05
CA ASP A 449 23.60 6.99 -0.07
C ASP A 449 22.74 7.26 -1.32
N SER A 450 21.87 6.32 -1.68
CA SER A 450 20.99 6.45 -2.85
C SER A 450 19.97 7.59 -2.73
N LEU A 451 19.42 7.82 -1.53
CA LEU A 451 18.49 8.93 -1.35
C LEU A 451 19.19 10.29 -1.41
N VAL A 452 20.36 10.41 -0.82
CA VAL A 452 21.17 11.65 -0.90
C VAL A 452 21.57 11.92 -2.35
N GLU A 453 21.99 10.91 -3.10
CA GLU A 453 22.29 11.03 -4.53
C GLU A 453 21.04 11.50 -5.32
N LEU A 454 19.87 10.92 -5.04
CA LEU A 454 18.60 11.29 -5.68
C LEU A 454 18.23 12.76 -5.41
N LEU A 455 18.36 13.22 -4.15
CA LEU A 455 18.03 14.60 -3.73
C LEU A 455 19.09 15.62 -4.18
N GLY A 456 20.35 15.18 -4.33
CA GLY A 456 21.46 16.02 -4.74
C GLY A 456 22.06 16.85 -3.58
N PRO A 457 22.80 17.93 -3.89
CA PRO A 457 23.61 18.67 -2.91
C PRO A 457 22.80 19.35 -1.80
N ASP A 458 21.51 19.59 -1.99
CA ASP A 458 20.63 20.23 -1.00
C ASP A 458 19.88 19.23 -0.11
N ALA A 459 20.26 17.95 -0.13
CA ALA A 459 19.59 16.89 0.60
C ALA A 459 19.41 17.22 2.10
N ALA A 460 20.45 17.74 2.77
CA ALA A 460 20.37 18.09 4.19
C ALA A 460 19.35 19.21 4.47
N GLY A 461 19.30 20.22 3.60
CA GLY A 461 18.31 21.31 3.69
C GLY A 461 16.88 20.82 3.51
N LEU A 462 16.65 19.97 2.50
CA LEU A 462 15.34 19.39 2.21
C LEU A 462 14.83 18.47 3.33
N LEU A 463 15.73 17.74 4.00
CA LEU A 463 15.41 16.79 5.06
C LEU A 463 15.40 17.39 6.48
N SER A 464 15.74 18.69 6.64
CA SER A 464 15.90 19.34 7.95
C SER A 464 14.62 19.36 8.82
N ARG A 465 13.44 19.19 8.20
CA ARG A 465 12.14 19.18 8.89
C ARG A 465 11.58 17.76 9.08
N VAL A 466 12.29 16.75 8.60
CA VAL A 466 11.83 15.35 8.61
C VAL A 466 12.58 14.60 9.71
N THR A 467 11.87 13.87 10.55
CA THR A 467 12.50 13.00 11.57
C THR A 467 13.21 11.84 10.87
N LEU A 468 14.55 11.80 10.95
CA LEU A 468 15.34 10.74 10.35
C LEU A 468 15.51 9.58 11.32
N ALA A 469 15.10 8.39 10.91
CA ALA A 469 15.16 7.17 11.71
C ALA A 469 16.00 6.09 11.02
N CYS A 470 17.03 5.60 11.70
CA CYS A 470 17.97 4.62 11.19
C CYS A 470 17.81 3.26 11.89
N ILE A 471 17.86 2.18 11.11
CA ILE A 471 17.70 0.80 11.60
C ILE A 471 18.82 0.36 12.55
N GLY A 472 19.93 1.06 12.56
CA GLY A 472 21.07 0.74 13.41
C GLY A 472 22.24 1.70 13.26
N PRO A 473 23.30 1.53 14.08
CA PRO A 473 24.41 2.49 14.19
C PRO A 473 25.22 2.67 12.91
N ILE A 474 25.40 1.63 12.09
CA ILE A 474 26.13 1.72 10.82
C ILE A 474 25.36 2.63 9.84
N THR A 475 24.05 2.48 9.77
CA THR A 475 23.19 3.34 8.93
C THR A 475 23.17 4.76 9.44
N SER A 476 23.14 4.96 10.76
CA SER A 476 23.22 6.27 11.40
C SER A 476 24.55 6.97 11.10
N ALA A 477 25.69 6.27 11.23
CA ALA A 477 26.99 6.81 10.88
C ALA A 477 27.10 7.20 9.39
N THR A 478 26.43 6.44 8.49
CA THR A 478 26.36 6.81 7.07
C THR A 478 25.58 8.10 6.87
N ALA A 479 24.41 8.25 7.51
CA ALA A 479 23.63 9.47 7.44
C ALA A 479 24.40 10.69 7.96
N GLN A 480 25.13 10.54 9.07
CA GLN A 480 25.97 11.60 9.64
C GLN A 480 27.10 12.02 8.71
N ARG A 481 27.73 11.07 7.96
CA ARG A 481 28.72 11.41 6.93
C ARG A 481 28.16 12.31 5.83
N HIS A 482 26.89 12.17 5.52
CA HIS A 482 26.15 13.05 4.62
C HIS A 482 25.59 14.32 5.31
N ARG A 483 26.02 14.61 6.56
CA ARG A 483 25.58 15.77 7.36
C ARG A 483 24.07 15.77 7.65
N LEU A 484 23.47 14.57 7.71
CA LEU A 484 22.07 14.42 8.08
C LEU A 484 21.97 14.25 9.61
N GLU A 485 21.01 14.96 10.22
CA GLU A 485 20.73 14.87 11.66
C GLU A 485 19.80 13.67 11.92
N VAL A 486 20.31 12.62 12.55
CA VAL A 486 19.57 11.40 12.88
C VAL A 486 18.91 11.58 14.25
N ALA A 487 17.59 11.58 14.28
CA ALA A 487 16.81 11.72 15.51
C ALA A 487 16.61 10.39 16.24
N VAL A 488 16.50 9.27 15.50
CA VAL A 488 16.22 7.94 16.06
C VAL A 488 17.15 6.91 15.47
N THR A 489 17.78 6.10 16.34
CA THR A 489 18.53 4.90 15.94
C THR A 489 17.98 3.72 16.73
N ALA A 490 17.58 2.65 16.03
CA ALA A 490 17.02 1.48 16.68
C ALA A 490 18.09 0.68 17.45
N ASP A 491 17.70 0.12 18.59
CA ASP A 491 18.53 -0.82 19.38
C ASP A 491 18.46 -2.23 18.79
N THR A 492 17.30 -2.60 18.23
CA THR A 492 17.08 -3.87 17.52
C THR A 492 17.04 -3.60 16.03
N TYR A 493 17.97 -4.19 15.27
CA TYR A 493 18.22 -3.88 13.86
C TYR A 493 17.21 -4.54 12.91
N THR A 494 15.94 -4.37 13.20
CA THR A 494 14.80 -4.83 12.41
C THR A 494 13.84 -3.68 12.11
N VAL A 495 12.95 -3.85 11.14
CA VAL A 495 11.90 -2.85 10.85
C VAL A 495 11.01 -2.63 12.09
N GLU A 496 10.63 -3.72 12.77
CA GLU A 496 9.82 -3.64 13.98
C GLU A 496 10.54 -2.83 15.07
N GLY A 497 11.82 -3.14 15.34
CA GLY A 497 12.63 -2.39 16.32
C GLY A 497 12.82 -0.92 15.97
N LEU A 498 12.90 -0.57 14.67
CA LEU A 498 12.95 0.82 14.22
C LEU A 498 11.63 1.55 14.48
N LEU A 499 10.50 0.91 14.21
CA LEU A 499 9.18 1.47 14.49
C LEU A 499 8.92 1.61 15.99
N ASP A 500 9.35 0.63 16.81
CA ASP A 500 9.25 0.69 18.28
C ASP A 500 10.10 1.85 18.86
N ALA A 501 11.26 2.12 18.28
CA ALA A 501 12.09 3.27 18.66
C ALA A 501 11.43 4.61 18.28
N LEU A 502 10.75 4.67 17.16
CA LEU A 502 9.94 5.85 16.76
C LEU A 502 8.77 6.07 17.70
N GLU A 503 8.05 5.03 18.10
CA GLU A 503 6.96 5.13 19.08
C GLU A 503 7.45 5.77 20.39
N LYS A 504 8.58 5.31 20.91
CA LYS A 504 9.20 5.87 22.11
C LYS A 504 9.59 7.34 21.93
N HIS A 505 10.15 7.68 20.77
CA HIS A 505 10.54 9.07 20.44
C HIS A 505 9.33 10.00 20.47
N TYR A 506 8.22 9.61 19.85
CA TYR A 506 7.01 10.46 19.83
C TYR A 506 6.24 10.45 21.14
N ALA A 507 6.26 9.36 21.92
CA ALA A 507 5.66 9.32 23.25
C ALA A 507 6.36 10.29 24.22
N SER A 508 7.68 10.41 24.16
CA SER A 508 8.46 11.34 24.98
C SER A 508 8.31 12.82 24.58
N SER A 509 7.82 13.09 23.37
CA SER A 509 7.61 14.47 22.88
C SER A 509 6.23 15.05 23.23
N VAL A 510 5.33 14.24 23.80
CA VAL A 510 3.96 14.63 24.18
C VAL A 510 3.85 14.90 25.69
N SER A 511 4.88 14.56 26.47
CA SER A 511 5.02 14.87 27.90
C SER A 511 5.70 16.23 28.11
#